data_bde19ab42347ac34a7c37e1463b1b4e6
#
_entry.id   bde19ab42347ac34a7c37e1463b1b4e6
#
_cell.length_a   1.000
_cell.length_b   1.000
_cell.length_c   1.000
_cell.angle_alpha   90.00
_cell.angle_beta   90.00
_cell.angle_gamma   90.00
#
_symmetry.space_group_name_H-M   'P 1'
#
loop_
_entity.id
_entity.type
_entity.pdbx_description
1 polymer ?
#
loop_
_entity_poly.entity_id
_entity_poly.type
_entity_poly.pdbx_seq_one_letter_code
_entity_poly.pdbx_strand_id
1 'polypeptide(L)'
;MAGLASLRQAQDRSWRLFFGFFALATPAALAASIAVDVGHYLDEPGVISARGISEFEYNRQLAREIADSLRRAGHDTILIGDDGMAEELGKRAPRASGMDLFISIHHDSVQPRFLSSWDIDGETLLYSDLFSGFSLFVSRLNSHTESSLKCASAIGAALRGAGFTPSRYHADPIVGENRPFADEANGVHYFDNLAVLKTASIPALLFEVGVIVNRDEELRMRDPAVRKQIADAVVAGAGACLHQP
;
A
#
# COMPACT_ATOMS: atom_id res chain seq x y z
N MET A 1 6.32 61.84 73.53
CA MET A 1 7.58 61.38 73.00
C MET A 1 7.28 60.46 71.79
N ALA A 2 7.76 60.87 70.67
CA ALA A 2 7.44 60.33 69.35
C ALA A 2 8.20 59.07 69.03
N GLY A 3 7.52 58.10 68.37
CA GLY A 3 8.13 56.94 67.76
C GLY A 3 7.60 56.74 66.34
N LEU A 4 8.42 57.12 65.36
CA LEU A 4 8.17 57.03 63.94
C LEU A 4 8.28 55.56 63.49
N ALA A 5 7.22 54.98 62.93
CA ALA A 5 7.24 53.70 62.25
C ALA A 5 7.53 53.88 60.74
N SER A 6 8.63 53.31 60.26
CA SER A 6 9.05 53.27 58.87
C SER A 6 8.28 52.20 58.12
N LEU A 7 7.54 52.61 57.07
CA LEU A 7 6.92 51.70 56.10
C LEU A 7 7.97 51.25 55.06
N ARG A 8 8.28 49.99 54.99
CA ARG A 8 9.04 49.37 53.90
C ARG A 8 8.08 48.94 52.78
N GLN A 9 8.22 49.56 51.62
CA GLN A 9 7.57 49.13 50.40
C GLN A 9 8.18 47.83 49.92
N ALA A 10 7.35 46.78 49.80
CA ALA A 10 7.69 45.54 49.10
C ALA A 10 7.48 45.78 47.61
N GLN A 11 8.54 45.68 46.85
CA GLN A 11 8.49 45.68 45.38
C GLN A 11 8.13 44.27 44.90
N ASP A 12 6.93 44.18 44.35
CA ASP A 12 6.44 42.98 43.68
C ASP A 12 7.12 42.84 42.33
N ARG A 13 8.05 41.86 42.19
CA ARG A 13 8.68 41.48 40.95
C ARG A 13 7.82 40.37 40.32
N SER A 14 6.83 40.73 39.51
CA SER A 14 6.13 39.82 38.64
C SER A 14 7.03 39.33 37.52
N TRP A 15 7.56 38.09 37.66
CA TRP A 15 8.21 37.38 36.59
C TRP A 15 7.17 36.88 35.59
N ARG A 16 7.03 37.57 34.45
CA ARG A 16 6.27 37.08 33.31
C ARG A 16 7.10 36.03 32.61
N LEU A 17 6.77 34.74 32.85
CA LEU A 17 7.26 33.64 32.07
C LEU A 17 6.68 33.75 30.65
N PHE A 18 7.49 34.19 29.68
CA PHE A 18 7.22 34.04 28.26
C PHE A 18 7.37 32.60 27.87
N PHE A 19 6.27 31.85 27.80
CA PHE A 19 6.25 30.57 27.08
C PHE A 19 6.32 30.85 25.58
N GLY A 20 7.53 30.81 25.02
CA GLY A 20 7.73 30.80 23.58
C GLY A 20 7.16 29.47 23.02
N PHE A 21 6.06 29.55 22.29
CA PHE A 21 5.59 28.46 21.45
C PHE A 21 6.59 28.31 20.30
N PHE A 22 7.52 27.35 20.46
CA PHE A 22 8.32 26.86 19.34
C PHE A 22 7.39 25.99 18.47
N ALA A 23 6.79 26.58 17.46
CA ALA A 23 6.16 25.81 16.40
C ALA A 23 7.28 25.04 15.68
N LEU A 24 7.40 23.74 15.97
CA LEU A 24 8.19 22.83 15.16
C LEU A 24 7.56 22.80 13.77
N ALA A 25 8.15 23.55 12.83
CA ALA A 25 7.81 23.42 11.42
C ALA A 25 8.17 21.98 11.02
N THR A 26 7.17 21.11 10.88
CA THR A 26 7.36 19.83 10.21
C THR A 26 7.85 20.14 8.80
N PRO A 27 8.97 19.56 8.35
CA PRO A 27 9.41 19.73 6.98
C PRO A 27 8.25 19.32 6.06
N ALA A 28 7.85 20.22 5.15
CA ALA A 28 6.89 19.85 4.13
C ALA A 28 7.46 18.67 3.36
N ALA A 29 6.75 17.53 3.38
CA ALA A 29 7.12 16.39 2.57
C ALA A 29 7.20 16.85 1.12
N LEU A 30 8.31 16.59 0.43
CA LEU A 30 8.44 16.95 -0.98
C LEU A 30 7.37 16.20 -1.76
N ALA A 31 6.66 16.89 -2.64
CA ALA A 31 5.69 16.26 -3.53
C ALA A 31 6.42 15.31 -4.46
N ALA A 32 5.99 14.06 -4.52
CA ALA A 32 6.49 13.06 -5.47
C ALA A 32 5.40 12.75 -6.50
N SER A 33 5.80 12.21 -7.65
CA SER A 33 4.90 11.78 -8.71
C SER A 33 4.72 10.25 -8.65
N ILE A 34 3.48 9.77 -8.47
CA ILE A 34 3.19 8.35 -8.23
C ILE A 34 2.10 7.87 -9.19
N ALA A 35 2.39 6.80 -9.94
CA ALA A 35 1.40 6.10 -10.73
C ALA A 35 0.79 4.96 -9.93
N VAL A 36 -0.52 4.92 -9.83
CA VAL A 36 -1.30 3.81 -9.29
C VAL A 36 -1.97 3.10 -10.45
N ASP A 37 -1.68 1.81 -10.61
CA ASP A 37 -2.22 0.97 -11.68
C ASP A 37 -3.27 0.02 -11.12
N VAL A 38 -4.41 -0.07 -11.80
CA VAL A 38 -5.48 -1.02 -11.48
C VAL A 38 -5.18 -2.35 -12.17
N GLY A 39 -4.85 -3.38 -11.45
CA GLY A 39 -4.64 -4.72 -12.00
C GLY A 39 -5.85 -5.24 -12.75
N HIS A 40 -5.64 -5.99 -13.82
CA HIS A 40 -6.69 -6.54 -14.68
C HIS A 40 -7.49 -5.50 -15.49
N TYR A 41 -8.57 -5.92 -16.14
CA TYR A 41 -9.52 -5.10 -16.91
C TYR A 41 -10.85 -5.88 -17.09
N LEU A 42 -11.87 -5.26 -17.66
CA LEU A 42 -13.24 -5.81 -17.70
C LEU A 42 -13.35 -7.19 -18.39
N ASP A 43 -12.64 -7.40 -19.51
CA ASP A 43 -12.70 -8.66 -20.27
C ASP A 43 -11.82 -9.77 -19.68
N GLU A 44 -10.80 -9.40 -18.89
CA GLU A 44 -9.94 -10.33 -18.12
C GLU A 44 -9.89 -9.86 -16.66
N PRO A 45 -10.96 -10.08 -15.89
CA PRO A 45 -11.17 -9.42 -14.59
C PRO A 45 -10.37 -10.05 -13.44
N GLY A 46 -9.46 -10.97 -13.72
CA GLY A 46 -8.69 -11.70 -12.72
C GLY A 46 -9.48 -12.80 -12.06
N VAL A 47 -9.15 -13.11 -10.82
CA VAL A 47 -9.83 -14.15 -10.06
C VAL A 47 -11.20 -13.69 -9.56
N ILE A 48 -12.07 -14.65 -9.28
CA ILE A 48 -13.37 -14.40 -8.65
C ILE A 48 -13.23 -14.69 -7.16
N SER A 49 -13.67 -13.75 -6.34
CA SER A 49 -13.63 -13.86 -4.89
C SER A 49 -14.54 -14.97 -4.37
N ALA A 50 -14.38 -15.32 -3.10
CA ALA A 50 -15.21 -16.33 -2.45
C ALA A 50 -16.73 -16.04 -2.55
N ARG A 51 -17.14 -14.78 -2.80
CA ARG A 51 -18.55 -14.36 -2.96
C ARG A 51 -18.88 -13.80 -4.33
N GLY A 52 -18.11 -14.14 -5.36
CA GLY A 52 -18.47 -13.86 -6.74
C GLY A 52 -18.11 -12.46 -7.27
N ILE A 53 -17.32 -11.69 -6.54
CA ILE A 53 -16.85 -10.36 -7.01
C ILE A 53 -15.50 -10.55 -7.71
N SER A 54 -15.31 -9.89 -8.84
CA SER A 54 -14.07 -9.98 -9.60
C SER A 54 -12.90 -9.25 -8.92
N GLU A 55 -11.69 -9.72 -9.12
CA GLU A 55 -10.47 -9.06 -8.66
C GLU A 55 -10.36 -7.63 -9.20
N PHE A 56 -10.71 -7.41 -10.47
CA PHE A 56 -10.70 -6.07 -11.06
C PHE A 56 -11.55 -5.06 -10.26
N GLU A 57 -12.69 -5.47 -9.74
CA GLU A 57 -13.54 -4.57 -8.94
C GLU A 57 -12.89 -4.20 -7.62
N TYR A 58 -12.24 -5.15 -6.94
CA TYR A 58 -11.44 -4.89 -5.73
C TYR A 58 -10.27 -3.96 -6.04
N ASN A 59 -9.51 -4.29 -7.10
CA ASN A 59 -8.34 -3.51 -7.52
C ASN A 59 -8.72 -2.07 -7.84
N ARG A 60 -9.80 -1.88 -8.65
CA ARG A 60 -10.26 -0.56 -9.05
C ARG A 60 -10.72 0.28 -7.88
N GLN A 61 -11.48 -0.32 -6.96
CA GLN A 61 -11.96 0.40 -5.79
C GLN A 61 -10.81 0.87 -4.91
N LEU A 62 -9.89 -0.02 -4.56
CA LEU A 62 -8.78 0.32 -3.68
C LEU A 62 -7.76 1.25 -4.35
N ALA A 63 -7.46 1.06 -5.63
CA ALA A 63 -6.54 1.92 -6.38
C ALA A 63 -7.04 3.38 -6.40
N ARG A 64 -8.34 3.62 -6.58
CA ARG A 64 -8.96 4.95 -6.47
C ARG A 64 -8.77 5.55 -5.08
N GLU A 65 -9.04 4.78 -4.02
CA GLU A 65 -8.89 5.22 -2.63
C GLU A 65 -7.43 5.54 -2.28
N ILE A 66 -6.46 4.74 -2.78
CA ILE A 66 -5.03 5.00 -2.64
C ILE A 66 -4.63 6.26 -3.40
N ALA A 67 -5.03 6.39 -4.68
CA ALA A 67 -4.70 7.56 -5.49
C ALA A 67 -5.23 8.86 -4.85
N ASP A 68 -6.46 8.84 -4.33
CA ASP A 68 -7.04 9.98 -3.64
C ASP A 68 -6.33 10.29 -2.32
N SER A 69 -5.84 9.27 -1.60
CA SER A 69 -5.08 9.46 -0.37
C SER A 69 -3.70 10.06 -0.65
N LEU A 70 -3.03 9.61 -1.71
CA LEU A 70 -1.76 10.17 -2.18
C LEU A 70 -1.91 11.64 -2.60
N ARG A 71 -2.96 11.98 -3.37
CA ARG A 71 -3.27 13.38 -3.74
C ARG A 71 -3.53 14.26 -2.52
N ARG A 72 -4.30 13.76 -1.53
CA ARG A 72 -4.51 14.48 -0.26
C ARG A 72 -3.23 14.68 0.54
N ALA A 73 -2.28 13.78 0.41
CA ALA A 73 -0.95 13.90 1.01
C ALA A 73 0.00 14.85 0.24
N GLY A 74 -0.44 15.39 -0.92
CA GLY A 74 0.32 16.38 -1.70
C GLY A 74 1.14 15.76 -2.84
N HIS A 75 0.99 14.46 -3.14
CA HIS A 75 1.66 13.82 -4.27
C HIS A 75 0.92 14.06 -5.59
N ASP A 76 1.69 14.25 -6.68
CA ASP A 76 1.11 14.19 -8.03
C ASP A 76 0.80 12.74 -8.38
N THR A 77 -0.47 12.42 -8.68
CA THR A 77 -0.88 11.03 -8.81
C THR A 77 -1.74 10.82 -10.05
N ILE A 78 -1.32 9.89 -10.90
CA ILE A 78 -2.13 9.37 -12.00
C ILE A 78 -2.71 8.01 -11.66
N LEU A 79 -3.86 7.69 -12.25
CA LEU A 79 -4.51 6.39 -12.15
C LEU A 79 -4.51 5.75 -13.55
N ILE A 80 -4.03 4.50 -13.65
CA ILE A 80 -3.88 3.75 -14.90
C ILE A 80 -4.86 2.57 -14.86
N GLY A 81 -5.56 2.30 -15.98
CA GLY A 81 -6.45 1.13 -16.11
C GLY A 81 -7.81 1.27 -15.40
N ASP A 82 -8.13 2.45 -14.87
CA ASP A 82 -9.37 2.70 -14.12
C ASP A 82 -10.65 2.63 -14.98
N ASP A 83 -10.51 2.85 -16.27
CA ASP A 83 -11.60 2.72 -17.25
C ASP A 83 -11.97 1.25 -17.55
N GLY A 84 -11.13 0.31 -17.15
CA GLY A 84 -11.31 -1.13 -17.37
C GLY A 84 -11.11 -1.56 -18.83
N MET A 85 -10.55 -0.71 -19.66
CA MET A 85 -10.27 -1.03 -21.06
C MET A 85 -9.07 -1.96 -21.16
N ALA A 86 -9.16 -2.92 -22.11
CA ALA A 86 -8.07 -3.84 -22.40
C ALA A 86 -6.81 -3.09 -22.83
N GLU A 87 -5.70 -3.35 -22.18
CA GLU A 87 -4.38 -2.82 -22.52
C GLU A 87 -3.32 -3.91 -22.34
N GLU A 88 -2.42 -4.02 -23.32
CA GLU A 88 -1.28 -4.94 -23.19
C GLU A 88 -0.50 -4.65 -21.90
N LEU A 89 -0.25 -5.68 -21.08
CA LEU A 89 0.42 -5.55 -19.79
C LEU A 89 1.77 -4.80 -19.88
N GLY A 90 2.50 -5.00 -20.98
CA GLY A 90 3.77 -4.31 -21.21
C GLY A 90 3.65 -2.82 -21.53
N LYS A 91 2.45 -2.28 -21.78
CA LYS A 91 2.20 -0.87 -22.08
C LYS A 91 1.74 -0.06 -20.86
N ARG A 92 1.30 -0.72 -19.81
CA ARG A 92 0.75 -0.04 -18.60
C ARG A 92 1.83 0.74 -17.85
N ALA A 93 2.92 0.07 -17.47
CA ALA A 93 4.02 0.72 -16.77
C ALA A 93 4.71 1.85 -17.56
N PRO A 94 4.92 1.76 -18.90
CA PRO A 94 5.43 2.88 -19.70
C PRO A 94 4.62 4.18 -19.61
N ARG A 95 3.31 4.12 -19.29
CA ARG A 95 2.49 5.33 -19.06
C ARG A 95 2.94 6.16 -17.85
N ALA A 96 3.65 5.53 -16.93
CA ALA A 96 4.23 6.17 -15.76
C ALA A 96 5.68 6.67 -15.98
N SER A 97 6.16 6.69 -17.21
CA SER A 97 7.54 7.12 -17.52
C SER A 97 7.81 8.53 -16.99
N GLY A 98 8.92 8.68 -16.27
CA GLY A 98 9.33 9.95 -15.67
C GLY A 98 8.70 10.25 -14.32
N MET A 99 7.86 9.36 -13.79
CA MET A 99 7.36 9.46 -12.41
C MET A 99 8.33 8.79 -11.42
N ASP A 100 8.13 9.02 -10.13
CA ASP A 100 9.03 8.57 -9.08
C ASP A 100 8.74 7.13 -8.62
N LEU A 101 7.48 6.66 -8.76
CA LEU A 101 7.07 5.33 -8.34
C LEU A 101 5.86 4.84 -9.13
N PHE A 102 5.85 3.54 -9.47
CA PHE A 102 4.72 2.81 -10.02
C PHE A 102 4.26 1.74 -9.03
N ILE A 103 2.97 1.72 -8.70
CA ILE A 103 2.33 0.74 -7.81
C ILE A 103 1.17 0.08 -8.54
N SER A 104 1.26 -1.22 -8.83
CA SER A 104 0.16 -2.00 -9.40
C SER A 104 -0.63 -2.68 -8.27
N ILE A 105 -1.94 -2.45 -8.23
CA ILE A 105 -2.83 -2.94 -7.17
C ILE A 105 -3.54 -4.20 -7.66
N HIS A 106 -3.39 -5.27 -6.90
CA HIS A 106 -3.96 -6.59 -7.13
C HIS A 106 -4.56 -7.18 -5.86
N HIS A 107 -5.39 -8.22 -6.02
CA HIS A 107 -5.86 -9.07 -4.92
C HIS A 107 -5.64 -10.52 -5.30
N ASP A 108 -5.06 -11.25 -4.38
CA ASP A 108 -4.50 -12.58 -4.59
C ASP A 108 -5.56 -13.70 -4.60
N SER A 109 -5.13 -14.81 -5.13
CA SER A 109 -5.80 -16.12 -5.05
C SER A 109 -4.80 -17.19 -4.65
N VAL A 110 -5.23 -18.44 -4.74
CA VAL A 110 -4.37 -19.60 -4.52
C VAL A 110 -4.48 -20.58 -5.69
N GLN A 111 -3.51 -21.49 -5.79
CA GLN A 111 -3.54 -22.49 -6.84
C GLN A 111 -4.79 -23.39 -6.73
N PRO A 112 -5.32 -23.89 -7.86
CA PRO A 112 -6.57 -24.65 -7.91
C PRO A 112 -6.65 -25.82 -6.94
N ARG A 113 -5.53 -26.47 -6.62
CA ARG A 113 -5.46 -27.61 -5.68
C ARG A 113 -5.78 -27.24 -4.23
N PHE A 114 -5.77 -25.96 -3.89
CA PHE A 114 -6.11 -25.45 -2.56
C PHE A 114 -7.52 -24.88 -2.50
N LEU A 115 -8.24 -24.88 -3.62
CA LEU A 115 -9.62 -24.40 -3.68
C LEU A 115 -10.59 -25.52 -3.33
N SER A 116 -11.61 -25.17 -2.56
CA SER A 116 -12.80 -25.93 -2.29
C SER A 116 -14.01 -25.21 -2.85
N SER A 117 -15.13 -25.89 -3.03
CA SER A 117 -16.38 -25.27 -3.43
C SER A 117 -17.34 -25.07 -2.25
N TRP A 118 -18.18 -24.08 -2.33
CA TRP A 118 -19.30 -23.85 -1.43
C TRP A 118 -20.48 -23.25 -2.17
N ASP A 119 -21.68 -23.46 -1.65
CA ASP A 119 -22.90 -22.90 -2.25
C ASP A 119 -23.32 -21.66 -1.47
N ILE A 120 -23.49 -20.54 -2.19
CA ILE A 120 -23.95 -19.27 -1.64
C ILE A 120 -24.93 -18.63 -2.63
N ASP A 121 -26.10 -18.22 -2.16
CA ASP A 121 -27.16 -17.56 -2.94
C ASP A 121 -27.58 -18.34 -4.22
N GLY A 122 -27.42 -19.68 -4.20
CA GLY A 122 -27.78 -20.57 -5.32
C GLY A 122 -26.67 -20.74 -6.37
N GLU A 123 -25.50 -20.18 -6.14
CA GLU A 123 -24.31 -20.35 -6.99
C GLU A 123 -23.24 -21.16 -6.28
N THR A 124 -22.55 -22.04 -7.02
CA THR A 124 -21.37 -22.77 -6.52
C THR A 124 -20.13 -21.94 -6.81
N LEU A 125 -19.48 -21.42 -5.76
CA LEU A 125 -18.27 -20.61 -5.84
C LEU A 125 -17.06 -21.35 -5.24
N LEU A 126 -15.86 -20.85 -5.57
CA LEU A 126 -14.61 -21.42 -5.07
C LEU A 126 -14.06 -20.56 -3.90
N TYR A 127 -13.48 -21.23 -2.91
CA TYR A 127 -12.84 -20.59 -1.77
C TYR A 127 -11.65 -21.37 -1.25
N SER A 128 -10.81 -20.69 -0.47
CA SER A 128 -9.75 -21.31 0.33
C SER A 128 -9.50 -20.50 1.59
N ASP A 129 -9.70 -21.09 2.76
CA ASP A 129 -9.39 -20.44 4.04
C ASP A 129 -7.96 -20.76 4.54
N LEU A 130 -7.12 -21.39 3.69
CA LEU A 130 -5.78 -21.83 4.06
C LEU A 130 -4.75 -20.69 4.08
N PHE A 131 -4.93 -19.71 3.22
CA PHE A 131 -3.98 -18.63 3.02
C PHE A 131 -4.66 -17.27 3.16
N SER A 132 -3.92 -16.31 3.68
CA SER A 132 -4.34 -14.92 3.88
C SER A 132 -3.12 -14.01 3.96
N GLY A 133 -3.35 -12.70 4.00
CA GLY A 133 -2.33 -11.70 4.15
C GLY A 133 -1.84 -11.12 2.82
N PHE A 134 -1.05 -10.05 2.91
CA PHE A 134 -0.57 -9.31 1.77
C PHE A 134 0.79 -9.81 1.26
N SER A 135 1.08 -9.57 -0.01
CA SER A 135 2.39 -9.77 -0.62
C SER A 135 2.77 -8.57 -1.48
N LEU A 136 4.06 -8.27 -1.54
CA LEU A 136 4.62 -7.23 -2.40
C LEU A 136 5.63 -7.89 -3.34
N PHE A 137 5.58 -7.54 -4.62
CA PHE A 137 6.50 -8.09 -5.60
C PHE A 137 7.36 -7.01 -6.21
N VAL A 138 8.63 -7.34 -6.41
CA VAL A 138 9.60 -6.54 -7.17
C VAL A 138 10.32 -7.43 -8.17
N SER A 139 10.85 -6.85 -9.25
CA SER A 139 11.55 -7.58 -10.30
C SER A 139 13.03 -7.20 -10.33
N ARG A 140 13.92 -8.20 -10.34
CA ARG A 140 15.37 -8.00 -10.54
C ARG A 140 15.70 -7.61 -12.00
N LEU A 141 14.73 -7.75 -12.91
CA LEU A 141 14.85 -7.31 -14.29
C LEU A 141 14.47 -5.83 -14.50
N ASN A 142 13.93 -5.17 -13.47
CA ASN A 142 13.73 -3.73 -13.46
C ASN A 142 15.07 -3.02 -13.23
N SER A 143 15.40 -2.00 -14.03
CA SER A 143 16.64 -1.21 -13.89
C SER A 143 16.73 -0.44 -12.56
N HIS A 144 15.61 -0.29 -11.83
CA HIS A 144 15.50 0.40 -10.54
C HIS A 144 15.17 -0.58 -9.38
N THR A 145 15.71 -1.81 -9.44
CA THR A 145 15.39 -2.86 -8.45
C THR A 145 15.61 -2.41 -7.00
N GLU A 146 16.71 -1.72 -6.70
CA GLU A 146 17.02 -1.27 -5.34
C GLU A 146 15.98 -0.27 -4.82
N SER A 147 15.63 0.72 -5.63
CA SER A 147 14.60 1.71 -5.29
C SER A 147 13.21 1.05 -5.18
N SER A 148 12.91 0.08 -6.07
CA SER A 148 11.68 -0.73 -6.00
C SER A 148 11.60 -1.50 -4.69
N LEU A 149 12.69 -2.17 -4.30
CA LEU A 149 12.76 -2.92 -3.04
C LEU A 149 12.64 -1.99 -1.83
N LYS A 150 13.34 -0.85 -1.84
CA LYS A 150 13.25 0.16 -0.76
C LYS A 150 11.78 0.59 -0.55
N CYS A 151 11.06 0.91 -1.63
CA CYS A 151 9.66 1.33 -1.53
C CYS A 151 8.72 0.18 -1.14
N ALA A 152 8.90 -1.02 -1.70
CA ALA A 152 8.12 -2.18 -1.30
C ALA A 152 8.31 -2.51 0.19
N SER A 153 9.56 -2.51 0.69
CA SER A 153 9.86 -2.75 2.10
C SER A 153 9.27 -1.68 3.02
N ALA A 154 9.31 -0.40 2.63
CA ALA A 154 8.71 0.69 3.41
C ALA A 154 7.18 0.58 3.48
N ILE A 155 6.52 0.24 2.37
CA ILE A 155 5.07 0.00 2.32
C ILE A 155 4.72 -1.23 3.18
N GLY A 156 5.46 -2.33 3.04
CA GLY A 156 5.26 -3.53 3.85
C GLY A 156 5.41 -3.29 5.34
N ALA A 157 6.41 -2.49 5.74
CA ALA A 157 6.61 -2.09 7.14
C ALA A 157 5.45 -1.25 7.66
N ALA A 158 4.92 -0.32 6.85
CA ALA A 158 3.77 0.50 7.21
C ALA A 158 2.49 -0.34 7.35
N LEU A 159 2.25 -1.29 6.44
CA LEU A 159 1.13 -2.24 6.51
C LEU A 159 1.20 -3.09 7.80
N ARG A 160 2.38 -3.62 8.14
CA ARG A 160 2.57 -4.36 9.40
C ARG A 160 2.32 -3.47 10.62
N GLY A 161 2.80 -2.23 10.58
CA GLY A 161 2.53 -1.24 11.62
C GLY A 161 1.04 -0.95 11.81
N ALA A 162 0.26 -1.07 10.75
CA ALA A 162 -1.19 -0.95 10.75
C ALA A 162 -1.93 -2.27 11.13
N GLY A 163 -1.20 -3.35 11.43
CA GLY A 163 -1.76 -4.62 11.88
C GLY A 163 -2.07 -5.64 10.77
N PHE A 164 -1.60 -5.39 9.54
CA PHE A 164 -1.70 -6.38 8.45
C PHE A 164 -0.56 -7.38 8.51
N THR A 165 -0.84 -8.62 8.13
CA THR A 165 0.13 -9.73 8.16
C THR A 165 0.63 -10.03 6.75
N PRO A 166 1.96 -10.15 6.53
CA PRO A 166 2.49 -10.64 5.27
C PRO A 166 2.10 -12.09 5.01
N SER A 167 1.74 -12.41 3.76
CA SER A 167 1.54 -13.78 3.32
C SER A 167 2.90 -14.46 3.09
N ARG A 168 2.97 -15.75 3.41
CA ARG A 168 4.13 -16.59 3.08
C ARG A 168 3.87 -17.52 1.89
N TYR A 169 2.65 -17.51 1.36
CA TYR A 169 2.18 -18.45 0.35
C TYR A 169 3.09 -18.51 -0.88
N HIS A 170 3.51 -17.36 -1.39
CA HIS A 170 4.34 -17.31 -2.60
C HIS A 170 5.77 -17.82 -2.42
N ALA A 171 6.26 -17.97 -1.18
CA ALA A 171 7.55 -18.56 -0.89
C ALA A 171 7.48 -20.09 -0.69
N ASP A 172 6.28 -20.67 -0.64
CA ASP A 172 6.12 -22.11 -0.49
C ASP A 172 6.85 -22.87 -1.61
N PRO A 173 7.60 -23.95 -1.30
CA PRO A 173 8.41 -24.70 -2.27
C PRO A 173 7.52 -25.62 -3.14
N ILE A 174 6.53 -25.05 -3.80
CA ILE A 174 5.55 -25.75 -4.63
C ILE A 174 5.61 -25.26 -6.07
N VAL A 175 5.25 -26.12 -7.02
CA VAL A 175 5.23 -25.77 -8.45
C VAL A 175 4.27 -24.62 -8.69
N GLY A 176 4.75 -23.55 -9.33
CA GLY A 176 4.00 -22.33 -9.62
C GLY A 176 4.20 -21.21 -8.60
N GLU A 177 4.73 -21.54 -7.42
CA GLU A 177 5.15 -20.59 -6.39
C GLU A 177 6.68 -20.60 -6.23
N ASN A 178 7.20 -20.73 -5.03
CA ASN A 178 8.63 -20.78 -4.72
C ASN A 178 9.36 -19.49 -5.11
N ARG A 179 8.74 -18.34 -4.85
CA ARG A 179 9.34 -17.02 -5.08
C ARG A 179 10.19 -16.63 -3.88
N PRO A 180 11.49 -16.37 -4.07
CA PRO A 180 12.35 -16.03 -2.94
C PRO A 180 11.94 -14.69 -2.32
N PHE A 181 12.05 -14.59 -1.01
CA PHE A 181 11.90 -13.32 -0.33
C PHE A 181 13.02 -12.35 -0.72
N ALA A 182 12.65 -11.11 -0.97
CA ALA A 182 13.55 -9.96 -1.02
C ALA A 182 13.66 -9.30 0.37
N ASP A 183 12.52 -9.24 1.10
CA ASP A 183 12.40 -8.80 2.49
C ASP A 183 11.26 -9.59 3.15
N GLU A 184 11.60 -10.69 3.80
CA GLU A 184 10.63 -11.58 4.43
C GLU A 184 9.82 -10.89 5.52
N ALA A 185 10.47 -10.05 6.34
CA ALA A 185 9.80 -9.37 7.43
C ALA A 185 8.67 -8.46 6.94
N ASN A 186 8.82 -7.86 5.77
CA ASN A 186 7.88 -6.91 5.18
C ASN A 186 7.08 -7.50 4.01
N GLY A 187 7.13 -8.83 3.80
CA GLY A 187 6.32 -9.53 2.80
C GLY A 187 6.71 -9.23 1.35
N VAL A 188 7.97 -8.88 1.09
CA VAL A 188 8.45 -8.57 -0.26
C VAL A 188 9.12 -9.79 -0.88
N HIS A 189 8.70 -10.14 -2.10
CA HIS A 189 9.22 -11.24 -2.89
C HIS A 189 9.83 -10.76 -4.20
N TYR A 190 10.76 -11.53 -4.73
CA TYR A 190 11.19 -11.37 -6.13
C TYR A 190 10.26 -12.14 -7.06
N PHE A 191 9.72 -11.44 -8.07
CA PHE A 191 8.99 -12.04 -9.17
C PHE A 191 9.41 -11.40 -10.50
N ASP A 192 10.49 -11.90 -11.08
CA ASP A 192 11.20 -11.27 -12.18
C ASP A 192 10.36 -11.12 -13.46
N ASN A 193 9.48 -12.08 -13.75
CA ASN A 193 8.75 -12.15 -15.02
C ASN A 193 7.42 -11.40 -15.04
N LEU A 194 7.01 -10.72 -13.97
CA LEU A 194 5.82 -9.87 -14.01
C LEU A 194 5.99 -8.75 -15.04
N ALA A 195 5.13 -8.75 -16.05
CA ALA A 195 5.27 -7.88 -17.21
C ALA A 195 5.32 -6.40 -16.82
N VAL A 196 4.39 -5.96 -15.97
CA VAL A 196 4.30 -4.56 -15.51
C VAL A 196 5.53 -4.11 -14.71
N LEU A 197 6.21 -5.01 -14.02
CA LEU A 197 7.39 -4.68 -13.22
C LEU A 197 8.66 -4.63 -14.07
N LYS A 198 8.88 -5.64 -14.92
CA LYS A 198 10.10 -5.72 -15.75
C LYS A 198 10.13 -4.70 -16.90
N THR A 199 8.98 -4.20 -17.34
CA THR A 199 8.89 -3.18 -18.40
C THR A 199 8.85 -1.75 -17.88
N ALA A 200 8.73 -1.56 -16.58
CA ALA A 200 8.79 -0.23 -15.96
C ALA A 200 10.20 0.34 -16.07
N SER A 201 10.31 1.61 -16.49
CA SER A 201 11.55 2.39 -16.57
C SER A 201 11.82 3.23 -15.31
N ILE A 202 11.05 3.00 -14.25
CA ILE A 202 11.07 3.68 -12.96
C ILE A 202 10.96 2.64 -11.84
N PRO A 203 11.19 3.00 -10.57
CA PRO A 203 10.89 2.13 -9.44
C PRO A 203 9.45 1.61 -9.50
N ALA A 204 9.27 0.29 -9.38
CA ALA A 204 7.98 -0.36 -9.56
C ALA A 204 7.77 -1.52 -8.59
N LEU A 205 6.56 -1.63 -8.06
CA LEU A 205 6.12 -2.76 -7.25
C LEU A 205 4.69 -3.18 -7.61
N LEU A 206 4.37 -4.44 -7.37
CA LEU A 206 3.00 -4.96 -7.43
C LEU A 206 2.58 -5.33 -6.00
N PHE A 207 1.39 -4.94 -5.62
CA PHE A 207 0.83 -5.14 -4.30
C PHE A 207 -0.39 -6.06 -4.37
N GLU A 208 -0.23 -7.31 -3.94
CA GLU A 208 -1.31 -8.24 -3.61
C GLU A 208 -1.81 -7.90 -2.21
N VAL A 209 -2.98 -7.30 -2.14
CA VAL A 209 -3.50 -6.67 -0.92
C VAL A 209 -3.96 -7.71 0.10
N GLY A 210 -4.52 -8.81 -0.39
CA GLY A 210 -5.01 -9.91 0.40
C GLY A 210 -5.62 -10.99 -0.49
N VAL A 211 -5.88 -12.16 0.07
CA VAL A 211 -6.39 -13.35 -0.65
C VAL A 211 -7.91 -13.31 -0.71
N ILE A 212 -8.51 -12.87 -1.83
CA ILE A 212 -9.97 -12.69 -1.95
C ILE A 212 -10.78 -13.98 -2.12
N VAL A 213 -10.13 -15.10 -2.34
CA VAL A 213 -10.77 -16.43 -2.23
C VAL A 213 -10.86 -16.91 -0.79
N ASN A 214 -10.21 -16.25 0.17
CA ASN A 214 -10.39 -16.48 1.60
C ASN A 214 -11.65 -15.76 2.09
N ARG A 215 -12.58 -16.52 2.69
CA ARG A 215 -13.92 -16.03 3.03
C ARG A 215 -13.95 -14.93 4.09
N ASP A 216 -12.98 -14.93 5.00
CA ASP A 216 -12.87 -13.90 6.05
C ASP A 216 -12.08 -12.69 5.54
N GLU A 217 -11.00 -12.93 4.80
CA GLU A 217 -10.17 -11.84 4.28
C GLU A 217 -10.90 -11.03 3.21
N GLU A 218 -11.68 -11.69 2.34
CA GLU A 218 -12.57 -11.02 1.38
C GLU A 218 -13.47 -9.99 2.06
N LEU A 219 -14.12 -10.36 3.17
CA LEU A 219 -14.99 -9.44 3.92
C LEU A 219 -14.21 -8.26 4.49
N ARG A 220 -12.98 -8.49 4.94
CA ARG A 220 -12.09 -7.42 5.39
C ARG A 220 -11.73 -6.46 4.26
N MET A 221 -11.42 -6.98 3.06
CA MET A 221 -11.10 -6.14 1.89
C MET A 221 -12.30 -5.30 1.43
N ARG A 222 -13.53 -5.73 1.74
CA ARG A 222 -14.77 -4.97 1.47
C ARG A 222 -15.06 -3.89 2.51
N ASP A 223 -14.44 -3.94 3.70
CA ASP A 223 -14.67 -2.94 4.74
C ASP A 223 -13.97 -1.60 4.38
N PRO A 224 -14.71 -0.49 4.23
CA PRO A 224 -14.13 0.81 3.93
C PRO A 224 -13.10 1.29 4.96
N ALA A 225 -13.25 0.91 6.24
CA ALA A 225 -12.30 1.28 7.28
C ALA A 225 -10.97 0.55 7.10
N VAL A 226 -11.01 -0.73 6.70
CA VAL A 226 -9.82 -1.54 6.39
C VAL A 226 -9.12 -0.98 5.15
N ARG A 227 -9.87 -0.69 4.08
CA ARG A 227 -9.28 -0.10 2.86
C ARG A 227 -8.63 1.25 3.13
N LYS A 228 -9.26 2.08 3.97
CA LYS A 228 -8.66 3.35 4.40
C LYS A 228 -7.32 3.12 5.14
N GLN A 229 -7.25 2.16 6.04
CA GLN A 229 -6.00 1.81 6.75
C GLN A 229 -4.91 1.37 5.76
N ILE A 230 -5.27 0.57 4.75
CA ILE A 230 -4.35 0.14 3.69
C ILE A 230 -3.86 1.36 2.90
N ALA A 231 -4.76 2.24 2.46
CA ALA A 231 -4.40 3.44 1.72
C ALA A 231 -3.48 4.37 2.54
N ASP A 232 -3.76 4.57 3.82
CA ASP A 232 -2.92 5.36 4.73
C ASP A 232 -1.52 4.73 4.88
N ALA A 233 -1.42 3.41 4.97
CA ALA A 233 -0.15 2.68 5.06
C ALA A 233 0.66 2.81 3.76
N VAL A 234 0.01 2.73 2.58
CA VAL A 234 0.68 2.96 1.28
C VAL A 234 1.23 4.38 1.20
N VAL A 235 0.45 5.39 1.59
CA VAL A 235 0.90 6.80 1.63
C VAL A 235 2.11 6.96 2.55
N ALA A 236 2.05 6.40 3.76
CA ALA A 236 3.15 6.48 4.72
C ALA A 236 4.43 5.79 4.21
N GLY A 237 4.30 4.60 3.62
CA GLY A 237 5.42 3.84 3.07
C GLY A 237 6.05 4.51 1.84
N ALA A 238 5.21 5.02 0.91
CA ALA A 238 5.67 5.76 -0.26
C ALA A 238 6.43 7.05 0.16
N GLY A 239 5.88 7.81 1.09
CA GLY A 239 6.55 8.97 1.66
C GLY A 239 7.90 8.61 2.29
N ALA A 240 7.97 7.53 3.07
CA ALA A 240 9.21 7.10 3.72
C ALA A 240 10.29 6.68 2.72
N CYS A 241 9.94 6.04 1.58
CA CYS A 241 10.93 5.59 0.61
C CYS A 241 11.41 6.69 -0.34
N LEU A 242 10.55 7.64 -0.69
CA LEU A 242 10.84 8.68 -1.70
C LEU A 242 11.55 9.89 -1.09
N HIS A 243 11.49 10.08 0.24
CA HIS A 243 12.05 11.25 0.93
C HIS A 243 13.33 10.96 1.72
N GLN A 244 13.84 9.73 1.70
CA GLN A 244 15.14 9.41 2.31
C GLN A 244 16.25 9.56 1.26
N PRO A 245 17.29 10.35 1.55
CA PRO A 245 18.46 10.50 0.69
C PRO A 245 19.23 9.20 0.52
#